data_f2033514dbb18a4181ecf98af4994cb6
#
_entry.id   f2033514dbb18a4181ecf98af4994cb6
#
_cell.length_a   1.000
_cell.length_b   1.000
_cell.length_c   1.000
_cell.angle_alpha   90.00
_cell.angle_beta   90.00
_cell.angle_gamma   90.00
#
_symmetry.space_group_name_H-M   'P 1'
#
loop_
_entity.id
_entity.type
_entity.pdbx_description
1 polymer ?
#
loop_
_entity_poly.entity_id
_entity_poly.type
_entity_poly.pdbx_seq_one_letter_code
_entity_poly.pdbx_strand_id
1 'polypeptide(L)'
;MRNGKLAEAESLLDTPTGDEPPTLVGTAMTALVRGTVESVTAGPTLALSTLADAAEALDPVGRSLFLPDTPAAVGALVGMQCGELSLAETLLDHAIEADSGGRTARTRHRLLSAWTAMLRGDTDTADRTLKAVGCELSPRDWLLAVGLRAGVARRSSDLAALRELWNDVREAVIRLRVELFTILPFGELAVAAARLGERERLSHQLGRARNLLNALGEPPLWSASLHWSGLHAAITADQRDEAAEHARALSRCADRSSDHTGYHRALAEAAGCWIDTLGGTVDAARVDAAARALHAAGLRWDAARLAGQAAIRTTDRAAMVALLECARALQGTSPSGTAQPAPRPEVGVLSERERQVAELVVSGLTYRQVGDRLFISAKTVEHHMARMRQRLGATSRADLLAQLRELVTTNSPGGRSPGRRPRAT
;
A
#
# COMPACT_ATOMS: atom_id res chain seq x y z
N MET A 1 -22.88 4.25 10.36
CA MET A 1 -21.70 3.39 10.45
C MET A 1 -20.42 4.04 9.88
N ARG A 2 -20.31 4.26 8.56
CA ARG A 2 -19.10 4.78 7.90
C ARG A 2 -18.48 6.05 8.52
N ASN A 3 -19.32 6.91 9.13
CA ASN A 3 -18.93 8.19 9.74
C ASN A 3 -18.86 8.12 11.27
N GLY A 4 -18.68 6.94 11.86
CA GLY A 4 -18.57 6.77 13.32
C GLY A 4 -19.90 6.63 14.08
N LYS A 5 -21.03 6.54 13.39
CA LYS A 5 -22.36 6.42 14.00
C LYS A 5 -22.75 4.95 14.17
N LEU A 6 -22.09 4.27 15.09
CA LEU A 6 -22.32 2.84 15.34
C LEU A 6 -23.72 2.60 15.94
N ALA A 7 -24.05 3.29 17.03
CA ALA A 7 -25.32 3.12 17.72
C ALA A 7 -26.55 3.36 16.82
N GLU A 8 -26.47 4.34 15.87
CA GLU A 8 -27.55 4.55 14.91
C GLU A 8 -27.70 3.34 13.96
N ALA A 9 -26.58 2.72 13.55
CA ALA A 9 -26.61 1.56 12.68
C ALA A 9 -27.15 0.31 13.39
N GLU A 10 -26.80 0.10 14.65
CA GLU A 10 -27.31 -0.97 15.51
C GLU A 10 -28.83 -0.79 15.73
N SER A 11 -29.28 0.40 16.08
CA SER A 11 -30.70 0.71 16.26
C SER A 11 -31.53 0.44 14.99
N LEU A 12 -30.97 0.67 13.80
CA LEU A 12 -31.64 0.36 12.53
C LEU A 12 -31.79 -1.15 12.30
N LEU A 13 -30.82 -1.95 12.77
CA LEU A 13 -30.88 -3.42 12.68
C LEU A 13 -31.90 -4.02 13.65
N ASP A 14 -32.12 -3.36 14.79
CA ASP A 14 -33.09 -3.78 15.82
C ASP A 14 -34.53 -3.34 15.51
N THR A 15 -34.70 -2.44 14.53
CA THR A 15 -36.04 -1.97 14.14
C THR A 15 -36.78 -3.10 13.41
N PRO A 16 -37.93 -3.57 13.92
CA PRO A 16 -38.71 -4.61 13.24
C PRO A 16 -39.07 -4.14 11.82
N THR A 17 -38.71 -4.93 10.82
CA THR A 17 -39.27 -4.78 9.48
C THR A 17 -40.78 -5.04 9.62
N GLY A 18 -41.60 -4.06 9.21
CA GLY A 18 -43.07 -4.17 9.37
C GLY A 18 -43.64 -5.45 8.78
N ASP A 19 -44.97 -5.62 8.83
CA ASP A 19 -45.74 -6.82 8.37
C ASP A 19 -45.53 -7.22 6.89
N GLU A 20 -44.65 -6.51 6.14
CA GLU A 20 -44.36 -6.87 4.76
C GLU A 20 -43.40 -8.09 4.70
N PRO A 21 -43.65 -9.05 3.80
CA PRO A 21 -42.76 -10.20 3.63
C PRO A 21 -41.35 -9.74 3.22
N PRO A 22 -40.31 -10.37 3.78
CA PRO A 22 -38.94 -9.99 3.48
C PRO A 22 -38.66 -10.21 2.00
N THR A 23 -38.17 -9.14 1.33
CA THR A 23 -37.70 -9.24 -0.05
C THR A 23 -36.25 -9.68 -0.06
N LEU A 24 -35.83 -10.36 -1.13
CA LEU A 24 -34.41 -10.78 -1.29
C LEU A 24 -33.44 -9.59 -1.17
N VAL A 25 -33.79 -8.48 -1.81
CA VAL A 25 -33.01 -7.23 -1.74
C VAL A 25 -32.96 -6.67 -0.30
N GLY A 26 -34.12 -6.62 0.38
CA GLY A 26 -34.21 -6.14 1.75
C GLY A 26 -33.38 -6.99 2.70
N THR A 27 -33.44 -8.31 2.58
CA THR A 27 -32.62 -9.24 3.38
C THR A 27 -31.13 -9.04 3.14
N ALA A 28 -30.71 -8.96 1.88
CA ALA A 28 -29.30 -8.75 1.52
C ALA A 28 -28.78 -7.37 1.97
N MET A 29 -29.62 -6.32 1.89
CA MET A 29 -29.25 -4.99 2.39
C MET A 29 -29.12 -4.95 3.91
N THR A 30 -30.01 -5.65 4.63
CA THR A 30 -29.90 -5.81 6.08
C THR A 30 -28.64 -6.58 6.45
N ALA A 31 -28.32 -7.66 5.72
CA ALA A 31 -27.10 -8.43 5.91
C ALA A 31 -25.85 -7.59 5.60
N LEU A 32 -25.85 -6.72 4.56
CA LEU A 32 -24.74 -5.79 4.29
C LEU A 32 -24.49 -4.84 5.47
N VAL A 33 -25.56 -4.25 6.02
CA VAL A 33 -25.44 -3.38 7.21
C VAL A 33 -24.94 -4.17 8.41
N ARG A 34 -25.50 -5.35 8.65
CA ARG A 34 -25.10 -6.25 9.74
C ARG A 34 -23.64 -6.65 9.63
N GLY A 35 -23.16 -7.17 8.50
CA GLY A 35 -21.76 -7.55 8.29
C GLY A 35 -20.81 -6.36 8.43
N THR A 36 -21.27 -5.16 8.03
CA THR A 36 -20.48 -3.93 8.28
C THR A 36 -20.39 -3.61 9.78
N VAL A 37 -21.46 -3.78 10.56
CA VAL A 37 -21.45 -3.59 12.02
C VAL A 37 -20.58 -4.68 12.67
N GLU A 38 -20.73 -5.92 12.29
CA GLU A 38 -19.95 -7.05 12.78
C GLU A 38 -18.43 -6.88 12.55
N SER A 39 -18.04 -6.24 11.43
CA SER A 39 -16.62 -5.91 11.16
C SER A 39 -16.00 -4.96 12.19
N VAL A 40 -16.83 -4.26 12.96
CA VAL A 40 -16.40 -3.33 14.00
C VAL A 40 -16.54 -3.95 15.38
N THR A 41 -17.61 -4.75 15.62
CA THR A 41 -18.01 -5.19 16.97
C THR A 41 -17.71 -6.65 17.26
N ALA A 42 -17.78 -7.53 16.25
CA ALA A 42 -17.71 -8.98 16.46
C ALA A 42 -16.47 -9.66 15.88
N GLY A 43 -15.81 -9.01 14.93
CA GLY A 43 -14.60 -9.52 14.31
C GLY A 43 -14.76 -10.01 12.86
N PRO A 44 -13.64 -10.35 12.19
CA PRO A 44 -13.61 -10.53 10.74
C PRO A 44 -14.37 -11.78 10.26
N THR A 45 -14.32 -12.88 10.97
CA THR A 45 -14.89 -14.17 10.51
C THR A 45 -16.41 -14.07 10.34
N LEU A 46 -17.11 -13.55 11.34
CA LEU A 46 -18.56 -13.39 11.27
C LEU A 46 -18.96 -12.37 10.20
N ALA A 47 -18.26 -11.22 10.18
CA ALA A 47 -18.50 -10.18 9.19
C ALA A 47 -18.34 -10.69 7.75
N LEU A 48 -17.27 -11.47 7.48
CA LEU A 48 -17.01 -12.05 6.16
C LEU A 48 -18.08 -13.05 5.75
N SER A 49 -18.51 -13.92 6.66
CA SER A 49 -19.62 -14.87 6.39
C SER A 49 -20.89 -14.12 6.03
N THR A 50 -21.31 -13.16 6.87
CA THR A 50 -22.53 -12.36 6.63
C THR A 50 -22.45 -11.56 5.30
N LEU A 51 -21.28 -11.01 4.96
CA LEU A 51 -21.09 -10.25 3.72
C LEU A 51 -21.05 -11.15 2.48
N ALA A 52 -20.49 -12.36 2.58
CA ALA A 52 -20.49 -13.34 1.51
C ALA A 52 -21.91 -13.84 1.21
N ASP A 53 -22.68 -14.19 2.23
CA ASP A 53 -24.08 -14.59 2.10
C ASP A 53 -24.93 -13.45 1.47
N ALA A 54 -24.65 -12.20 1.86
CA ALA A 54 -25.32 -11.03 1.28
C ALA A 54 -24.94 -10.81 -0.19
N ALA A 55 -23.70 -11.09 -0.57
CA ALA A 55 -23.23 -10.98 -1.95
C ALA A 55 -23.92 -12.04 -2.84
N GLU A 56 -23.94 -13.29 -2.39
CA GLU A 56 -24.62 -14.40 -3.08
C GLU A 56 -26.14 -14.13 -3.24
N ALA A 57 -26.79 -13.64 -2.19
CA ALA A 57 -28.21 -13.32 -2.24
C ALA A 57 -28.56 -12.21 -3.26
N LEU A 58 -27.61 -11.31 -3.59
CA LEU A 58 -27.83 -10.25 -4.58
C LEU A 58 -27.54 -10.65 -6.03
N ASP A 59 -26.85 -11.75 -6.29
CA ASP A 59 -26.45 -12.15 -7.64
C ASP A 59 -27.61 -12.18 -8.66
N PRO A 60 -28.81 -12.71 -8.33
CA PRO A 60 -29.92 -12.77 -9.30
C PRO A 60 -30.47 -11.39 -9.72
N VAL A 61 -30.29 -10.37 -8.87
CA VAL A 61 -30.94 -9.06 -9.03
C VAL A 61 -29.89 -7.91 -9.02
N GLY A 62 -28.65 -8.21 -8.72
CA GLY A 62 -27.61 -7.22 -8.45
C GLY A 62 -27.33 -6.25 -9.58
N ARG A 63 -27.51 -6.64 -10.85
CA ARG A 63 -27.26 -5.78 -12.02
C ARG A 63 -28.12 -4.51 -12.05
N SER A 64 -29.31 -4.57 -11.49
CA SER A 64 -30.30 -3.49 -11.52
C SER A 64 -30.25 -2.58 -10.29
N LEU A 65 -29.37 -2.87 -9.31
CA LEU A 65 -29.32 -2.17 -8.05
C LEU A 65 -28.24 -1.09 -8.05
N PHE A 66 -28.64 0.13 -7.74
CA PHE A 66 -27.70 1.22 -7.44
C PHE A 66 -27.33 1.18 -5.96
N LEU A 67 -26.19 0.57 -5.65
CA LEU A 67 -25.66 0.49 -4.29
C LEU A 67 -24.47 1.42 -4.12
N PRO A 68 -24.41 2.19 -3.02
CA PRO A 68 -23.22 2.98 -2.68
C PRO A 68 -21.98 2.10 -2.47
N ASP A 69 -22.18 0.90 -1.91
CA ASP A 69 -21.22 -0.19 -1.79
C ASP A 69 -21.98 -1.53 -1.91
N THR A 70 -21.39 -2.50 -2.61
CA THR A 70 -21.92 -3.86 -2.68
C THR A 70 -21.41 -4.69 -1.50
N PRO A 71 -22.10 -5.75 -1.09
CA PRO A 71 -21.58 -6.68 -0.09
C PRO A 71 -20.21 -7.25 -0.45
N ALA A 72 -19.98 -7.58 -1.73
CA ALA A 72 -18.70 -8.05 -2.22
C ALA A 72 -17.57 -7.00 -2.03
N ALA A 73 -17.84 -5.72 -2.31
CA ALA A 73 -16.86 -4.65 -2.10
C ALA A 73 -16.51 -4.47 -0.62
N VAL A 74 -17.51 -4.52 0.27
CA VAL A 74 -17.28 -4.41 1.72
C VAL A 74 -16.59 -5.67 2.25
N GLY A 75 -17.01 -6.86 1.81
CA GLY A 75 -16.37 -8.12 2.16
C GLY A 75 -14.91 -8.16 1.73
N ALA A 76 -14.60 -7.68 0.52
CA ALA A 76 -13.22 -7.57 0.06
C ALA A 76 -12.38 -6.61 0.91
N LEU A 77 -12.94 -5.46 1.30
CA LEU A 77 -12.25 -4.52 2.21
C LEU A 77 -11.97 -5.19 3.57
N VAL A 78 -12.95 -5.90 4.15
CA VAL A 78 -12.77 -6.65 5.40
C VAL A 78 -11.69 -7.73 5.22
N GLY A 79 -11.75 -8.51 4.14
CA GLY A 79 -10.76 -9.53 3.83
C GLY A 79 -9.32 -8.99 3.71
N MET A 80 -9.16 -7.83 3.05
CA MET A 80 -7.85 -7.14 2.98
C MET A 80 -7.33 -6.69 4.36
N GLN A 81 -8.22 -6.37 5.29
CA GLN A 81 -7.85 -5.90 6.63
C GLN A 81 -7.51 -7.04 7.61
N CYS A 82 -7.85 -8.27 7.29
CA CYS A 82 -7.53 -9.45 8.12
C CYS A 82 -6.67 -10.51 7.41
N GLY A 83 -6.17 -10.21 6.20
CA GLY A 83 -5.29 -11.11 5.45
C GLY A 83 -6.00 -12.20 4.65
N GLU A 84 -7.36 -12.20 4.62
CA GLU A 84 -8.17 -13.13 3.82
C GLU A 84 -8.24 -12.71 2.35
N LEU A 85 -7.07 -12.54 1.74
CA LEU A 85 -6.94 -12.01 0.37
C LEU A 85 -7.55 -12.94 -0.68
N SER A 86 -7.55 -14.25 -0.44
CA SER A 86 -8.15 -15.22 -1.36
C SER A 86 -9.67 -15.11 -1.40
N LEU A 87 -10.28 -14.92 -0.23
CA LEU A 87 -11.72 -14.68 -0.14
C LEU A 87 -12.10 -13.33 -0.76
N ALA A 88 -11.31 -12.28 -0.50
CA ALA A 88 -11.51 -10.97 -1.12
C ALA A 88 -11.49 -11.07 -2.66
N GLU A 89 -10.54 -11.80 -3.23
CA GLU A 89 -10.42 -12.05 -4.67
C GLU A 89 -11.64 -12.80 -5.20
N THR A 90 -12.03 -13.91 -4.56
CA THR A 90 -13.21 -14.70 -4.95
C THR A 90 -14.49 -13.87 -4.97
N LEU A 91 -14.74 -13.05 -3.94
CA LEU A 91 -15.90 -12.17 -3.85
C LEU A 91 -15.91 -11.13 -4.97
N LEU A 92 -14.74 -10.56 -5.29
CA LEU A 92 -14.62 -9.53 -6.34
C LEU A 92 -14.75 -10.12 -7.74
N ASP A 93 -14.14 -11.26 -8.01
CA ASP A 93 -14.21 -11.93 -9.31
C ASP A 93 -15.66 -12.32 -9.61
N HIS A 94 -16.34 -12.92 -8.63
CA HIS A 94 -17.75 -13.25 -8.76
C HIS A 94 -18.63 -12.01 -9.01
N ALA A 95 -18.40 -10.93 -8.23
CA ALA A 95 -19.15 -9.69 -8.42
C ALA A 95 -18.90 -9.00 -9.77
N ILE A 96 -17.67 -9.13 -10.32
CA ILE A 96 -17.31 -8.62 -11.66
C ILE A 96 -17.99 -9.45 -12.74
N GLU A 97 -17.99 -10.78 -12.62
CA GLU A 97 -18.64 -11.69 -13.57
C GLU A 97 -20.18 -11.52 -13.58
N ALA A 98 -20.77 -11.41 -12.40
CA ALA A 98 -22.21 -11.18 -12.24
C ALA A 98 -22.67 -9.76 -12.58
N ASP A 99 -21.73 -8.81 -12.81
CA ASP A 99 -22.00 -7.37 -12.98
C ASP A 99 -22.81 -6.75 -11.82
N SER A 100 -22.54 -7.21 -10.60
CA SER A 100 -23.25 -6.79 -9.39
C SER A 100 -23.08 -5.29 -9.12
N GLY A 101 -24.20 -4.55 -8.97
CA GLY A 101 -24.23 -3.09 -8.75
C GLY A 101 -23.95 -2.25 -10.01
N GLY A 102 -23.86 -2.87 -11.19
CA GLY A 102 -23.72 -2.20 -12.47
C GLY A 102 -22.39 -1.48 -12.67
N ARG A 103 -22.35 -0.51 -13.60
CA ARG A 103 -21.13 0.17 -14.04
C ARG A 103 -20.30 0.78 -12.89
N THR A 104 -20.94 1.47 -11.96
CA THR A 104 -20.26 2.17 -10.87
C THR A 104 -19.58 1.18 -9.91
N ALA A 105 -20.26 0.12 -9.53
CA ALA A 105 -19.73 -0.91 -8.67
C ALA A 105 -18.64 -1.72 -9.36
N ARG A 106 -18.77 -2.02 -10.66
CA ARG A 106 -17.74 -2.71 -11.44
C ARG A 106 -16.39 -1.99 -11.41
N THR A 107 -16.40 -0.66 -11.51
CA THR A 107 -15.18 0.17 -11.37
C THR A 107 -14.55 -0.05 -10.01
N ARG A 108 -15.33 0.01 -8.94
CA ARG A 108 -14.87 -0.23 -7.57
C ARG A 108 -14.36 -1.65 -7.36
N HIS A 109 -15.06 -2.67 -7.85
CA HIS A 109 -14.62 -4.07 -7.75
C HIS A 109 -13.26 -4.26 -8.43
N ARG A 110 -13.04 -3.70 -9.61
CA ARG A 110 -11.74 -3.76 -10.30
C ARG A 110 -10.63 -3.04 -9.54
N LEU A 111 -10.92 -1.88 -8.95
CA LEU A 111 -9.96 -1.17 -8.10
C LEU A 111 -9.59 -1.98 -6.86
N LEU A 112 -10.56 -2.61 -6.20
CA LEU A 112 -10.32 -3.46 -5.04
C LEU A 112 -9.58 -4.76 -5.42
N SER A 113 -9.88 -5.36 -6.59
CA SER A 113 -9.11 -6.49 -7.11
C SER A 113 -7.65 -6.11 -7.37
N ALA A 114 -7.40 -4.92 -7.93
CA ALA A 114 -6.04 -4.40 -8.09
C ALA A 114 -5.34 -4.12 -6.73
N TRP A 115 -6.08 -3.69 -5.71
CA TRP A 115 -5.57 -3.56 -4.34
C TRP A 115 -5.15 -4.92 -3.76
N THR A 116 -5.98 -5.95 -3.94
CA THR A 116 -5.68 -7.32 -3.51
C THR A 116 -4.40 -7.84 -4.18
N ALA A 117 -4.27 -7.64 -5.49
CA ALA A 117 -3.06 -7.99 -6.25
C ALA A 117 -1.82 -7.26 -5.71
N MET A 118 -1.92 -5.94 -5.46
CA MET A 118 -0.82 -5.17 -4.89
C MET A 118 -0.40 -5.67 -3.50
N LEU A 119 -1.35 -5.99 -2.62
CA LEU A 119 -1.06 -6.53 -1.28
C LEU A 119 -0.35 -7.88 -1.37
N ARG A 120 -0.73 -8.74 -2.32
CA ARG A 120 -0.04 -10.00 -2.62
C ARG A 120 1.36 -9.82 -3.22
N GLY A 121 1.73 -8.59 -3.60
CA GLY A 121 3.02 -8.27 -4.22
C GLY A 121 3.03 -8.35 -5.74
N ASP A 122 1.88 -8.61 -6.38
CA ASP A 122 1.73 -8.57 -7.84
C ASP A 122 1.42 -7.14 -8.30
N THR A 123 2.46 -6.32 -8.31
CA THR A 123 2.36 -4.91 -8.72
C THR A 123 2.06 -4.75 -10.21
N ASP A 124 2.45 -5.70 -11.05
CA ASP A 124 2.22 -5.64 -12.50
C ASP A 124 0.75 -5.85 -12.84
N THR A 125 0.09 -6.82 -12.20
CA THR A 125 -1.35 -7.01 -12.33
C THR A 125 -2.12 -5.82 -11.77
N ALA A 126 -1.71 -5.29 -10.63
CA ALA A 126 -2.32 -4.10 -10.03
C ALA A 126 -2.25 -2.89 -10.97
N ASP A 127 -1.09 -2.61 -11.58
CA ASP A 127 -0.89 -1.50 -12.50
C ASP A 127 -1.70 -1.68 -13.80
N ARG A 128 -1.70 -2.87 -14.39
CA ARG A 128 -2.49 -3.18 -15.59
C ARG A 128 -3.99 -2.98 -15.35
N THR A 129 -4.50 -3.48 -14.22
CA THR A 129 -5.91 -3.35 -13.86
C THR A 129 -6.28 -1.89 -13.62
N LEU A 130 -5.42 -1.15 -12.94
CA LEU A 130 -5.61 0.28 -12.68
C LEU A 130 -5.68 1.09 -13.98
N LYS A 131 -4.78 0.82 -14.94
CA LYS A 131 -4.80 1.47 -16.26
C LYS A 131 -6.07 1.17 -17.06
N ALA A 132 -6.64 -0.03 -16.88
CA ALA A 132 -7.86 -0.44 -17.57
C ALA A 132 -9.15 0.20 -16.98
N VAL A 133 -9.13 0.72 -15.76
CA VAL A 133 -10.31 1.33 -15.11
C VAL A 133 -10.70 2.68 -15.73
N GLY A 134 -9.75 3.42 -16.33
CA GLY A 134 -10.01 4.74 -16.92
C GLY A 134 -9.95 5.88 -15.89
N CYS A 135 -10.29 7.10 -16.34
CA CYS A 135 -10.11 8.34 -15.57
C CYS A 135 -11.40 8.96 -15.02
N GLU A 136 -12.58 8.53 -15.48
CA GLU A 136 -13.86 9.02 -14.95
C GLU A 136 -14.24 8.27 -13.67
N LEU A 137 -13.80 8.76 -12.53
CA LEU A 137 -13.97 8.13 -11.23
C LEU A 137 -14.83 8.98 -10.30
N SER A 138 -15.68 8.31 -9.50
CA SER A 138 -16.31 8.96 -8.35
C SER A 138 -15.23 9.41 -7.35
N PRO A 139 -15.49 10.41 -6.48
CA PRO A 139 -14.48 10.88 -5.52
C PRO A 139 -13.88 9.78 -4.65
N ARG A 140 -14.66 8.76 -4.27
CA ARG A 140 -14.19 7.64 -3.49
C ARG A 140 -13.35 6.67 -4.33
N ASP A 141 -13.78 6.36 -5.55
CA ASP A 141 -13.03 5.49 -6.46
C ASP A 141 -11.73 6.16 -6.90
N TRP A 142 -11.75 7.48 -7.08
CA TRP A 142 -10.55 8.27 -7.31
C TRP A 142 -9.55 8.12 -6.15
N LEU A 143 -10.01 8.22 -4.89
CA LEU A 143 -9.14 8.05 -3.73
C LEU A 143 -8.55 6.62 -3.66
N LEU A 144 -9.35 5.60 -3.96
CA LEU A 144 -8.86 4.21 -4.06
C LEU A 144 -7.80 4.08 -5.15
N ALA A 145 -8.04 4.64 -6.34
CA ALA A 145 -7.11 4.59 -7.47
C ALA A 145 -5.80 5.31 -7.15
N VAL A 146 -5.87 6.49 -6.54
CA VAL A 146 -4.70 7.29 -6.18
C VAL A 146 -3.88 6.61 -5.07
N GLY A 147 -4.52 6.10 -4.02
CA GLY A 147 -3.85 5.31 -2.99
C GLY A 147 -3.17 4.07 -3.57
N LEU A 148 -3.83 3.38 -4.51
CA LEU A 148 -3.27 2.23 -5.22
C LEU A 148 -2.04 2.63 -6.06
N ARG A 149 -2.11 3.70 -6.84
CA ARG A 149 -0.96 4.22 -7.60
C ARG A 149 0.22 4.56 -6.68
N ALA A 150 -0.05 5.22 -5.55
CA ALA A 150 0.97 5.51 -4.55
C ALA A 150 1.60 4.23 -3.98
N GLY A 151 0.78 3.23 -3.66
CA GLY A 151 1.21 1.93 -3.17
C GLY A 151 2.07 1.15 -4.17
N VAL A 152 1.68 1.12 -5.45
CA VAL A 152 2.44 0.49 -6.53
C VAL A 152 3.78 1.22 -6.74
N ALA A 153 3.76 2.55 -6.89
CA ALA A 153 4.99 3.35 -7.08
C ALA A 153 5.96 3.20 -5.90
N ARG A 154 5.43 3.08 -4.67
CA ARG A 154 6.25 2.83 -3.47
C ARG A 154 6.91 1.45 -3.51
N ARG A 155 6.18 0.41 -3.90
CA ARG A 155 6.68 -0.98 -3.95
C ARG A 155 7.68 -1.20 -5.08
N SER A 156 7.48 -0.55 -6.23
CA SER A 156 8.43 -0.54 -7.34
C SER A 156 9.60 0.44 -7.14
N SER A 157 9.61 1.21 -6.04
CA SER A 157 10.61 2.25 -5.75
C SER A 157 10.67 3.37 -6.81
N ASP A 158 9.58 3.61 -7.52
CA ASP A 158 9.46 4.69 -8.50
C ASP A 158 9.13 6.03 -7.82
N LEU A 159 10.18 6.77 -7.50
CA LEU A 159 10.05 8.08 -6.86
C LEU A 159 9.53 9.16 -7.84
N ALA A 160 9.80 9.00 -9.14
CA ALA A 160 9.35 9.96 -10.14
C ALA A 160 7.82 9.88 -10.30
N ALA A 161 7.28 8.67 -10.48
CA ALA A 161 5.83 8.44 -10.52
C ALA A 161 5.14 8.91 -9.23
N LEU A 162 5.78 8.72 -8.06
CA LEU A 162 5.24 9.16 -6.79
C LEU A 162 5.17 10.69 -6.68
N ARG A 163 6.17 11.42 -7.19
CA ARG A 163 6.18 12.89 -7.23
C ARG A 163 5.12 13.44 -8.19
N GLU A 164 5.03 12.87 -9.38
CA GLU A 164 4.02 13.25 -10.37
C GLU A 164 2.61 13.07 -9.80
N LEU A 165 2.33 11.88 -9.25
CA LEU A 165 1.07 11.60 -8.59
C LEU A 165 0.76 12.61 -7.47
N TRP A 166 1.76 12.98 -6.67
CA TRP A 166 1.57 13.87 -5.53
C TRP A 166 1.16 15.28 -5.93
N ASN A 167 1.61 15.76 -7.09
CA ASN A 167 1.19 17.07 -7.60
C ASN A 167 -0.33 17.13 -7.83
N ASP A 168 -0.94 16.05 -8.28
CA ASP A 168 -2.38 15.96 -8.51
C ASP A 168 -3.17 15.76 -7.20
N VAL A 169 -2.57 15.04 -6.25
CA VAL A 169 -3.23 14.61 -5.01
C VAL A 169 -3.28 15.71 -3.96
N ARG A 170 -2.22 16.47 -3.80
CA ARG A 170 -2.02 17.40 -2.66
C ARG A 170 -3.12 18.45 -2.47
N GLU A 171 -3.80 18.85 -3.53
CA GLU A 171 -4.91 19.80 -3.45
C GLU A 171 -6.25 19.09 -3.29
N ALA A 172 -6.42 17.96 -3.96
CA ALA A 172 -7.66 17.20 -3.96
C ALA A 172 -7.90 16.51 -2.61
N VAL A 173 -6.85 16.03 -1.95
CA VAL A 173 -6.95 15.30 -0.67
C VAL A 173 -7.61 16.11 0.43
N ILE A 174 -7.45 17.42 0.44
CA ILE A 174 -8.04 18.33 1.44
C ILE A 174 -9.58 18.30 1.40
N ARG A 175 -10.16 18.04 0.23
CA ARG A 175 -11.62 18.02 0.01
C ARG A 175 -12.25 16.66 0.25
N LEU A 176 -11.44 15.60 0.40
CA LEU A 176 -11.93 14.25 0.57
C LEU A 176 -12.47 14.02 1.97
N ARG A 177 -13.58 13.29 2.05
CA ARG A 177 -14.15 12.87 3.31
C ARG A 177 -13.42 11.62 3.80
N VAL A 178 -13.06 11.63 5.08
CA VAL A 178 -12.56 10.45 5.77
C VAL A 178 -13.76 9.66 6.28
N GLU A 179 -13.83 8.42 5.87
CA GLU A 179 -14.82 7.44 6.30
C GLU A 179 -14.13 6.07 6.44
N LEU A 180 -14.78 5.10 7.07
CA LEU A 180 -14.20 3.80 7.43
C LEU A 180 -13.55 3.10 6.22
N PHE A 181 -14.22 3.11 5.06
CA PHE A 181 -13.74 2.45 3.83
C PHE A 181 -12.65 3.23 3.07
N THR A 182 -12.25 4.39 3.58
CA THR A 182 -11.16 5.19 3.00
C THR A 182 -9.87 5.13 3.82
N ILE A 183 -9.85 4.40 4.94
CA ILE A 183 -8.66 4.27 5.80
C ILE A 183 -7.49 3.66 5.01
N LEU A 184 -7.74 2.60 4.24
CA LEU A 184 -6.71 1.92 3.47
C LEU A 184 -5.98 2.84 2.48
N PRO A 185 -6.65 3.57 1.57
CA PRO A 185 -5.96 4.51 0.67
C PRO A 185 -5.30 5.68 1.41
N PHE A 186 -5.88 6.19 2.49
CA PHE A 186 -5.20 7.22 3.29
C PHE A 186 -3.91 6.70 3.93
N GLY A 187 -3.87 5.44 4.33
CA GLY A 187 -2.66 4.80 4.84
C GLY A 187 -1.52 4.80 3.82
N GLU A 188 -1.77 4.38 2.58
CA GLU A 188 -0.75 4.41 1.52
C GLU A 188 -0.32 5.84 1.17
N LEU A 189 -1.25 6.80 1.15
CA LEU A 189 -0.93 8.21 0.95
C LEU A 189 -0.10 8.79 2.09
N ALA A 190 -0.31 8.36 3.34
CA ALA A 190 0.52 8.79 4.47
C ALA A 190 1.98 8.36 4.32
N VAL A 191 2.22 7.12 3.88
CA VAL A 191 3.58 6.63 3.60
C VAL A 191 4.21 7.36 2.42
N ALA A 192 3.41 7.62 1.35
CA ALA A 192 3.86 8.39 0.20
C ALA A 192 4.26 9.83 0.57
N ALA A 193 3.42 10.51 1.35
CA ALA A 193 3.67 11.85 1.86
C ALA A 193 4.94 11.92 2.73
N ALA A 194 5.13 10.91 3.61
CA ALA A 194 6.35 10.80 4.41
C ALA A 194 7.60 10.67 3.53
N ARG A 195 7.52 9.87 2.46
CA ARG A 195 8.63 9.66 1.53
C ARG A 195 8.99 10.92 0.73
N LEU A 196 8.01 11.77 0.49
CA LEU A 196 8.18 13.05 -0.23
C LEU A 196 8.50 14.24 0.69
N GLY A 197 8.43 14.06 2.02
CA GLY A 197 8.61 15.14 2.99
C GLY A 197 7.38 16.04 3.16
N GLU A 198 6.20 15.59 2.74
CA GLU A 198 4.95 16.37 2.67
C GLU A 198 3.90 15.91 3.72
N ARG A 199 4.32 15.34 4.84
CA ARG A 199 3.45 14.74 5.88
C ARG A 199 2.37 15.69 6.40
N GLU A 200 2.72 16.96 6.59
CA GLU A 200 1.83 17.98 7.15
C GLU A 200 0.54 18.15 6.35
N ARG A 201 0.60 17.90 5.05
CA ARG A 201 -0.57 18.04 4.18
C ARG A 201 -1.67 17.01 4.45
N LEU A 202 -1.33 15.89 5.06
CA LEU A 202 -2.29 14.83 5.44
C LEU A 202 -2.63 14.83 6.93
N SER A 203 -1.99 15.68 7.75
CA SER A 203 -2.15 15.68 9.21
C SER A 203 -3.62 15.78 9.64
N HIS A 204 -4.39 16.67 9.01
CA HIS A 204 -5.81 16.86 9.29
C HIS A 204 -6.65 15.61 8.95
N GLN A 205 -6.44 14.98 7.77
CA GLN A 205 -7.18 13.78 7.36
C GLN A 205 -6.83 12.58 8.25
N LEU A 206 -5.54 12.42 8.58
CA LEU A 206 -5.09 11.37 9.51
C LEU A 206 -5.65 11.58 10.92
N GLY A 207 -5.73 12.83 11.39
CA GLY A 207 -6.41 13.17 12.64
C GLY A 207 -7.89 12.79 12.61
N ARG A 208 -8.59 13.07 11.50
CA ARG A 208 -9.99 12.64 11.31
C ARG A 208 -10.14 11.12 11.26
N ALA A 209 -9.21 10.39 10.64
CA ALA A 209 -9.23 8.93 10.62
C ALA A 209 -9.07 8.35 12.03
N ARG A 210 -8.16 8.88 12.83
CA ARG A 210 -8.01 8.49 14.25
C ARG A 210 -9.28 8.77 15.04
N ASN A 211 -9.84 9.97 14.91
CA ASN A 211 -11.08 10.35 15.63
C ASN A 211 -12.26 9.44 15.23
N LEU A 212 -12.35 9.05 13.95
CA LEU A 212 -13.36 8.11 13.47
C LEU A 212 -13.19 6.73 14.14
N LEU A 213 -11.97 6.20 14.17
CA LEU A 213 -11.70 4.90 14.79
C LEU A 213 -11.93 4.94 16.30
N ASN A 214 -11.55 6.03 16.97
CA ASN A 214 -11.83 6.23 18.39
C ASN A 214 -13.34 6.25 18.67
N ALA A 215 -14.13 6.94 17.84
CA ALA A 215 -15.59 6.97 17.95
C ALA A 215 -16.24 5.58 17.73
N LEU A 216 -15.57 4.68 17.04
CA LEU A 216 -15.98 3.29 16.84
C LEU A 216 -15.41 2.31 17.89
N GLY A 217 -14.70 2.81 18.92
CA GLY A 217 -14.07 2.00 19.96
C GLY A 217 -12.74 1.36 19.56
N GLU A 218 -12.05 1.94 18.57
CA GLU A 218 -10.77 1.44 18.05
C GLU A 218 -10.84 -0.04 17.62
N PRO A 219 -11.74 -0.41 16.69
CA PRO A 219 -11.89 -1.80 16.26
C PRO A 219 -10.58 -2.32 15.67
N PRO A 220 -10.02 -3.45 16.18
CA PRO A 220 -8.72 -3.97 15.75
C PRO A 220 -8.59 -4.11 14.25
N LEU A 221 -9.61 -4.64 13.59
CA LEU A 221 -9.67 -4.86 12.14
C LEU A 221 -9.33 -3.60 11.33
N TRP A 222 -9.93 -2.46 11.68
CA TRP A 222 -9.77 -1.21 10.94
C TRP A 222 -8.61 -0.35 11.45
N SER A 223 -8.30 -0.44 12.74
CA SER A 223 -7.24 0.35 13.38
C SER A 223 -5.86 -0.15 13.01
N ALA A 224 -5.69 -1.47 12.87
CA ALA A 224 -4.39 -2.07 12.58
C ALA A 224 -3.78 -1.58 11.26
N SER A 225 -4.57 -1.43 10.20
CA SER A 225 -4.05 -0.94 8.92
C SER A 225 -3.60 0.52 8.98
N LEU A 226 -4.32 1.38 9.72
CA LEU A 226 -3.90 2.76 9.92
C LEU A 226 -2.60 2.83 10.72
N HIS A 227 -2.47 2.02 11.78
CA HIS A 227 -1.25 1.96 12.57
C HIS A 227 -0.08 1.35 11.81
N TRP A 228 -0.31 0.33 10.97
CA TRP A 228 0.72 -0.24 10.11
C TRP A 228 1.26 0.78 9.11
N SER A 229 0.39 1.51 8.46
CA SER A 229 0.79 2.60 7.55
C SER A 229 1.47 3.74 8.30
N GLY A 230 0.96 4.11 9.49
CA GLY A 230 1.56 5.12 10.37
C GLY A 230 2.96 4.74 10.81
N LEU A 231 3.19 3.47 11.19
CA LEU A 231 4.52 2.94 11.51
C LEU A 231 5.49 3.15 10.33
N HIS A 232 5.08 2.77 9.12
CA HIS A 232 5.94 2.92 7.94
C HIS A 232 6.15 4.37 7.53
N ALA A 233 5.17 5.24 7.73
CA ALA A 233 5.30 6.68 7.52
C ALA A 233 6.30 7.30 8.52
N ALA A 234 6.20 6.92 9.80
CA ALA A 234 7.11 7.37 10.85
C ALA A 234 8.55 6.87 10.63
N ILE A 235 8.73 5.59 10.26
CA ILE A 235 10.04 5.02 9.88
C ILE A 235 10.65 5.80 8.70
N THR A 236 9.83 6.09 7.68
CA THR A 236 10.28 6.81 6.48
C THR A 236 10.70 8.25 6.78
N ALA A 237 10.08 8.87 7.78
CA ALA A 237 10.37 10.23 8.25
C ALA A 237 11.41 10.30 9.38
N ASP A 238 12.01 9.16 9.78
CA ASP A 238 12.93 9.02 10.93
C ASP A 238 12.35 9.52 12.27
N GLN A 239 11.04 9.31 12.47
CA GLN A 239 10.30 9.67 13.70
C GLN A 239 10.18 8.44 14.60
N ARG A 240 11.21 8.16 15.41
CA ARG A 240 11.33 6.91 16.19
C ARG A 240 10.27 6.77 17.27
N ASP A 241 9.94 7.86 17.97
CA ASP A 241 8.94 7.86 19.04
C ASP A 241 7.54 7.56 18.47
N GLU A 242 7.18 8.20 17.36
CA GLU A 242 5.92 7.95 16.65
C GLU A 242 5.85 6.51 16.12
N ALA A 243 6.95 5.99 15.58
CA ALA A 243 7.03 4.60 15.15
C ALA A 243 6.78 3.63 16.32
N ALA A 244 7.38 3.89 17.49
CA ALA A 244 7.17 3.09 18.69
C ALA A 244 5.72 3.19 19.22
N GLU A 245 5.06 4.34 19.10
CA GLU A 245 3.64 4.49 19.43
C GLU A 245 2.75 3.63 18.54
N HIS A 246 3.00 3.64 17.23
CA HIS A 246 2.27 2.79 16.29
C HIS A 246 2.51 1.30 16.54
N ALA A 247 3.75 0.89 16.84
CA ALA A 247 4.05 -0.50 17.20
C ALA A 247 3.29 -0.95 18.46
N ARG A 248 3.26 -0.13 19.51
CA ARG A 248 2.45 -0.40 20.72
C ARG A 248 0.95 -0.49 20.42
N ALA A 249 0.45 0.34 19.52
CA ALA A 249 -0.95 0.28 19.11
C ALA A 249 -1.26 -1.01 18.35
N LEU A 250 -0.36 -1.48 17.48
CA LEU A 250 -0.50 -2.78 16.79
C LEU A 250 -0.51 -3.94 17.78
N SER A 251 0.31 -3.91 18.85
CA SER A 251 0.26 -4.91 19.90
C SER A 251 -1.11 -4.91 20.60
N ARG A 252 -1.65 -3.74 20.95
CA ARG A 252 -3.02 -3.66 21.52
C ARG A 252 -4.10 -4.17 20.55
N CYS A 253 -3.95 -3.94 19.24
CA CYS A 253 -4.86 -4.52 18.25
C CYS A 253 -4.79 -6.04 18.25
N ALA A 254 -3.59 -6.62 18.31
CA ALA A 254 -3.40 -8.07 18.36
C ALA A 254 -4.00 -8.70 19.63
N ASP A 255 -3.82 -8.05 20.79
CA ASP A 255 -4.36 -8.51 22.09
C ASP A 255 -5.90 -8.49 22.13
N ARG A 256 -6.52 -7.56 21.42
CA ARG A 256 -7.99 -7.38 21.36
C ARG A 256 -8.64 -8.11 20.20
N SER A 257 -7.85 -8.62 19.28
CA SER A 257 -8.37 -9.26 18.08
C SER A 257 -8.89 -10.66 18.36
N SER A 258 -10.07 -10.96 17.85
CA SER A 258 -10.62 -12.32 17.73
C SER A 258 -10.21 -13.04 16.44
N ASP A 259 -9.21 -12.51 15.77
CA ASP A 259 -8.69 -13.01 14.50
C ASP A 259 -8.02 -14.37 14.65
N HIS A 260 -8.57 -15.39 13.97
CA HIS A 260 -8.02 -16.74 13.96
C HIS A 260 -6.89 -16.94 12.95
N THR A 261 -6.73 -15.99 12.00
CA THR A 261 -5.68 -16.05 10.96
C THR A 261 -4.31 -15.69 11.50
N GLY A 262 -4.25 -15.02 12.63
CA GLY A 262 -3.02 -14.50 13.21
C GLY A 262 -2.49 -13.25 12.51
N TYR A 263 -3.28 -12.62 11.64
CA TYR A 263 -2.88 -11.43 10.88
C TYR A 263 -2.43 -10.27 11.76
N HIS A 264 -3.24 -9.91 12.77
CA HIS A 264 -2.91 -8.80 13.68
C HIS A 264 -1.68 -9.11 14.54
N ARG A 265 -1.50 -10.38 14.92
CA ARG A 265 -0.28 -10.82 15.63
C ARG A 265 0.95 -10.71 14.72
N ALA A 266 0.85 -11.10 13.45
CA ALA A 266 1.95 -10.96 12.50
C ALA A 266 2.36 -9.48 12.32
N LEU A 267 1.39 -8.55 12.24
CA LEU A 267 1.67 -7.12 12.19
C LEU A 267 2.36 -6.62 13.46
N ALA A 268 1.90 -7.03 14.64
CA ALA A 268 2.46 -6.62 15.93
C ALA A 268 3.90 -7.12 16.11
N GLU A 269 4.18 -8.39 15.82
CA GLU A 269 5.52 -8.96 15.88
C GLU A 269 6.48 -8.30 14.89
N ALA A 270 6.03 -8.09 13.66
CA ALA A 270 6.82 -7.39 12.66
C ALA A 270 7.09 -5.92 13.05
N ALA A 271 6.13 -5.23 13.66
CA ALA A 271 6.31 -3.88 14.17
C ALA A 271 7.36 -3.85 15.29
N GLY A 272 7.33 -4.81 16.22
CA GLY A 272 8.38 -4.97 17.23
C GLY A 272 9.76 -5.16 16.61
N CYS A 273 9.88 -6.07 15.62
CA CYS A 273 11.14 -6.29 14.90
C CYS A 273 11.63 -5.02 14.18
N TRP A 274 10.73 -4.20 13.63
CA TRP A 274 11.09 -2.90 13.04
C TRP A 274 11.68 -1.95 14.07
N ILE A 275 11.07 -1.82 15.27
CA ILE A 275 11.57 -0.95 16.33
C ILE A 275 12.95 -1.40 16.82
N ASP A 276 13.11 -2.70 17.07
CA ASP A 276 14.40 -3.26 17.51
C ASP A 276 15.49 -3.03 16.45
N THR A 277 15.16 -3.28 15.18
CA THR A 277 16.07 -3.06 14.03
C THR A 277 16.48 -1.58 13.91
N LEU A 278 15.57 -0.64 14.14
CA LEU A 278 15.86 0.80 14.15
C LEU A 278 16.69 1.21 15.37
N GLY A 279 16.53 0.51 16.48
CA GLY A 279 17.33 0.64 17.69
C GLY A 279 18.76 0.06 17.54
N GLY A 280 19.06 -0.64 16.45
CA GLY A 280 20.34 -1.28 16.19
C GLY A 280 20.46 -2.70 16.76
N THR A 281 19.35 -3.25 17.28
CA THR A 281 19.29 -4.63 17.80
C THR A 281 18.57 -5.52 16.78
N VAL A 282 19.26 -6.53 16.25
CA VAL A 282 18.70 -7.47 15.27
C VAL A 282 18.78 -8.90 15.80
N ASP A 283 17.65 -9.45 16.17
CA ASP A 283 17.48 -10.90 16.39
C ASP A 283 17.06 -11.55 15.06
N ALA A 284 17.97 -12.24 14.40
CA ALA A 284 17.74 -12.80 13.08
C ALA A 284 16.63 -13.88 13.08
N ALA A 285 16.53 -14.70 14.13
CA ALA A 285 15.53 -15.74 14.24
C ALA A 285 14.11 -15.14 14.42
N ARG A 286 13.99 -14.11 15.26
CA ARG A 286 12.73 -13.39 15.47
C ARG A 286 12.30 -12.64 14.20
N VAL A 287 13.23 -12.00 13.51
CA VAL A 287 12.95 -11.31 12.24
C VAL A 287 12.51 -12.31 11.15
N ASP A 288 13.18 -13.46 11.02
CA ASP A 288 12.78 -14.51 10.05
C ASP A 288 11.38 -15.02 10.35
N ALA A 289 11.07 -15.31 11.60
CA ALA A 289 9.75 -15.77 12.04
C ALA A 289 8.66 -14.71 11.74
N ALA A 290 8.89 -13.43 12.08
CA ALA A 290 7.97 -12.34 11.82
C ALA A 290 7.77 -12.10 10.32
N ALA A 291 8.84 -12.16 9.52
CA ALA A 291 8.75 -12.01 8.07
C ALA A 291 7.96 -13.16 7.43
N ARG A 292 8.15 -14.41 7.87
CA ARG A 292 7.34 -15.55 7.41
C ARG A 292 5.88 -15.43 7.81
N ALA A 293 5.59 -14.91 9.01
CA ALA A 293 4.22 -14.67 9.46
C ALA A 293 3.53 -13.59 8.59
N LEU A 294 4.21 -12.47 8.27
CA LEU A 294 3.70 -11.48 7.31
C LEU A 294 3.44 -12.08 5.93
N HIS A 295 4.35 -12.93 5.44
CA HIS A 295 4.19 -13.59 4.15
C HIS A 295 2.98 -14.53 4.14
N ALA A 296 2.78 -15.33 5.20
CA ALA A 296 1.61 -16.18 5.35
C ALA A 296 0.31 -15.38 5.43
N ALA A 297 0.35 -14.17 6.02
CA ALA A 297 -0.74 -13.20 6.05
C ALA A 297 -0.96 -12.47 4.70
N GLY A 298 -0.24 -12.85 3.63
CA GLY A 298 -0.37 -12.26 2.29
C GLY A 298 0.46 -10.98 2.05
N LEU A 299 1.14 -10.46 3.06
CA LEU A 299 1.94 -9.23 2.96
C LEU A 299 3.38 -9.50 2.49
N ARG A 300 3.50 -10.09 1.29
CA ARG A 300 4.78 -10.58 0.76
C ARG A 300 5.85 -9.49 0.63
N TRP A 301 5.46 -8.32 0.15
CA TRP A 301 6.40 -7.21 -0.02
C TRP A 301 6.92 -6.70 1.33
N ASP A 302 6.03 -6.54 2.32
CA ASP A 302 6.40 -6.08 3.66
C ASP A 302 7.28 -7.12 4.39
N ALA A 303 7.01 -8.40 4.19
CA ALA A 303 7.81 -9.52 4.70
C ALA A 303 9.26 -9.47 4.19
N ALA A 304 9.43 -9.40 2.88
CA ALA A 304 10.76 -9.32 2.26
C ALA A 304 11.50 -8.04 2.65
N ARG A 305 10.76 -6.93 2.78
CA ARG A 305 11.33 -5.64 3.20
C ARG A 305 11.84 -5.67 4.64
N LEU A 306 11.10 -6.28 5.57
CA LEU A 306 11.55 -6.44 6.96
C LEU A 306 12.85 -7.21 7.03
N ALA A 307 12.90 -8.40 6.43
CA ALA A 307 14.10 -9.24 6.41
C ALA A 307 15.30 -8.53 5.75
N GLY A 308 15.09 -7.86 4.61
CA GLY A 308 16.13 -7.11 3.91
C GLY A 308 16.66 -5.92 4.71
N GLN A 309 15.81 -5.20 5.42
CA GLN A 309 16.23 -4.06 6.25
C GLN A 309 16.97 -4.49 7.51
N ALA A 310 16.56 -5.57 8.14
CA ALA A 310 17.28 -6.17 9.26
C ALA A 310 18.67 -6.68 8.82
N ALA A 311 18.76 -7.31 7.65
CA ALA A 311 20.03 -7.78 7.08
C ALA A 311 21.06 -6.63 6.85
N ILE A 312 20.57 -5.44 6.45
CA ILE A 312 21.44 -4.27 6.24
C ILE A 312 21.96 -3.68 7.55
N ARG A 313 21.20 -3.83 8.64
CA ARG A 313 21.47 -3.21 9.94
C ARG A 313 22.19 -4.11 10.94
N THR A 314 22.18 -5.43 10.72
CA THR A 314 22.95 -6.34 11.58
C THR A 314 24.45 -6.23 11.33
N THR A 315 25.24 -6.34 12.40
CA THR A 315 26.71 -6.43 12.33
C THR A 315 27.19 -7.88 12.24
N ASP A 316 26.31 -8.84 12.53
CA ASP A 316 26.62 -10.27 12.42
C ASP A 316 26.50 -10.72 10.96
N ARG A 317 27.62 -11.23 10.43
CA ARG A 317 27.69 -11.70 9.04
C ARG A 317 26.83 -12.94 8.78
N ALA A 318 26.69 -13.85 9.73
CA ALA A 318 25.86 -15.04 9.56
C ALA A 318 24.38 -14.66 9.55
N ALA A 319 23.96 -13.80 10.47
CA ALA A 319 22.62 -13.23 10.50
C ALA A 319 22.29 -12.46 9.22
N MET A 320 23.23 -11.65 8.71
CA MET A 320 23.05 -10.91 7.45
C MET A 320 22.77 -11.86 6.28
N VAL A 321 23.57 -12.93 6.12
CA VAL A 321 23.40 -13.89 5.03
C VAL A 321 22.03 -14.59 5.15
N ALA A 322 21.69 -15.10 6.33
CA ALA A 322 20.41 -15.79 6.56
C ALA A 322 19.20 -14.88 6.26
N LEU A 323 19.24 -13.63 6.71
CA LEU A 323 18.15 -12.66 6.46
C LEU A 323 18.05 -12.25 4.99
N LEU A 324 19.16 -12.16 4.25
CA LEU A 324 19.12 -11.91 2.80
C LEU A 324 18.56 -13.11 2.03
N GLU A 325 18.86 -14.33 2.46
CA GLU A 325 18.27 -15.54 1.90
C GLU A 325 16.77 -15.61 2.17
N CYS A 326 16.36 -15.31 3.41
CA CYS A 326 14.95 -15.17 3.77
C CYS A 326 14.24 -14.14 2.89
N ALA A 327 14.79 -12.94 2.74
CA ALA A 327 14.20 -11.88 1.91
C ALA A 327 14.01 -12.33 0.44
N ARG A 328 15.00 -13.02 -0.13
CA ARG A 328 14.89 -13.57 -1.50
C ARG A 328 13.83 -14.67 -1.61
N ALA A 329 13.78 -15.58 -0.65
CA ALA A 329 12.78 -16.64 -0.63
C ALA A 329 11.36 -16.08 -0.54
N LEU A 330 11.14 -15.02 0.26
CA LEU A 330 9.83 -14.37 0.46
C LEU A 330 9.40 -13.50 -0.73
N GLN A 331 10.34 -12.98 -1.53
CA GLN A 331 10.01 -12.26 -2.77
C GLN A 331 9.37 -13.19 -3.81
N GLY A 332 9.62 -14.48 -3.72
CA GLY A 332 9.19 -15.49 -4.69
C GLY A 332 9.97 -15.33 -6.01
N THR A 333 10.26 -16.43 -6.67
CA THR A 333 10.46 -16.43 -8.12
C THR A 333 9.09 -16.22 -8.74
N SER A 334 8.75 -15.01 -9.18
CA SER A 334 7.63 -14.84 -10.10
C SER A 334 7.84 -15.83 -11.23
N PRO A 335 6.86 -16.69 -11.57
CA PRO A 335 7.00 -17.63 -12.69
C PRO A 335 7.05 -16.94 -14.07
N SER A 336 7.15 -15.63 -14.11
CA SER A 336 7.27 -14.81 -15.33
C SER A 336 8.64 -14.12 -15.41
N GLY A 337 9.68 -14.85 -15.11
CA GLY A 337 11.07 -14.44 -15.30
C GLY A 337 11.85 -15.57 -15.93
N THR A 338 11.55 -15.97 -17.19
CA THR A 338 12.64 -16.32 -18.06
C THR A 338 13.67 -15.21 -17.91
N ALA A 339 14.84 -15.56 -17.38
CA ALA A 339 15.98 -14.68 -17.37
C ALA A 339 16.28 -14.31 -18.83
N GLN A 340 15.56 -13.31 -19.32
CA GLN A 340 15.98 -12.61 -20.51
C GLN A 340 17.30 -11.95 -20.12
N PRO A 341 18.40 -12.25 -20.78
CA PRO A 341 19.63 -11.51 -20.55
C PRO A 341 19.25 -10.04 -20.70
N ALA A 342 19.50 -9.26 -19.65
CA ALA A 342 19.23 -7.84 -19.64
C ALA A 342 19.71 -7.26 -20.98
N PRO A 343 18.88 -6.48 -21.70
CA PRO A 343 19.33 -5.86 -22.94
C PRO A 343 20.64 -5.14 -22.61
N ARG A 344 21.65 -5.38 -23.42
CA ARG A 344 22.95 -4.68 -23.25
C ARG A 344 22.60 -3.20 -23.21
N PRO A 345 22.90 -2.48 -22.11
CA PRO A 345 22.55 -1.08 -22.02
C PRO A 345 23.30 -0.34 -23.14
N GLU A 346 22.56 0.41 -23.91
CA GLU A 346 23.14 1.38 -24.84
C GLU A 346 24.07 2.30 -24.05
N VAL A 347 25.24 2.57 -24.63
CA VAL A 347 26.29 3.40 -24.01
C VAL A 347 25.69 4.78 -23.77
N GLY A 348 25.56 5.19 -22.50
CA GLY A 348 25.06 6.51 -22.10
C GLY A 348 23.72 6.56 -21.37
N VAL A 349 22.92 5.49 -21.35
CA VAL A 349 21.61 5.48 -20.66
C VAL A 349 21.75 4.85 -19.27
N LEU A 350 21.41 5.62 -18.23
CA LEU A 350 21.34 5.12 -16.84
C LEU A 350 20.12 4.20 -16.69
N SER A 351 20.30 3.06 -16.02
CA SER A 351 19.14 2.28 -15.58
C SER A 351 18.30 3.10 -14.61
N GLU A 352 17.01 2.78 -14.47
CA GLU A 352 16.10 3.49 -13.56
C GLU A 352 16.66 3.57 -12.12
N ARG A 353 17.26 2.49 -11.64
CA ARG A 353 17.88 2.45 -10.30
C ARG A 353 19.13 3.31 -10.18
N GLU A 354 19.95 3.32 -11.22
CA GLU A 354 21.13 4.19 -11.27
C GLU A 354 20.76 5.66 -11.36
N ARG A 355 19.68 6.00 -12.07
CA ARG A 355 19.16 7.36 -12.14
C ARG A 355 18.68 7.84 -10.78
N GLN A 356 17.90 7.04 -10.03
CA GLN A 356 17.47 7.36 -8.66
C GLN A 356 18.65 7.61 -7.73
N VAL A 357 19.68 6.77 -7.80
CA VAL A 357 20.92 6.98 -7.03
C VAL A 357 21.61 8.28 -7.47
N ALA A 358 21.72 8.51 -8.77
CA ALA A 358 22.37 9.71 -9.32
C ALA A 358 21.64 11.00 -8.90
N GLU A 359 20.31 11.05 -8.99
CA GLU A 359 19.50 12.20 -8.58
C GLU A 359 19.73 12.58 -7.11
N LEU A 360 19.72 11.59 -6.21
CA LEU A 360 19.93 11.83 -4.79
C LEU A 360 21.38 12.21 -4.45
N VAL A 361 22.36 11.64 -5.13
CA VAL A 361 23.77 12.00 -4.94
C VAL A 361 24.04 13.41 -5.51
N VAL A 362 23.48 13.75 -6.65
CA VAL A 362 23.58 15.08 -7.26
C VAL A 362 22.90 16.15 -6.41
N SER A 363 21.82 15.80 -5.70
CA SER A 363 21.17 16.70 -4.73
C SER A 363 21.92 16.86 -3.40
N GLY A 364 23.10 16.24 -3.28
CA GLY A 364 24.03 16.44 -2.16
C GLY A 364 23.87 15.46 -1.00
N LEU A 365 23.06 14.41 -1.12
CA LEU A 365 22.92 13.41 -0.08
C LEU A 365 24.19 12.53 0.02
N THR A 366 24.54 12.15 1.24
CA THR A 366 25.58 11.15 1.50
C THR A 366 25.10 9.75 1.07
N TYR A 367 26.03 8.85 0.76
CA TYR A 367 25.68 7.46 0.38
C TYR A 367 24.84 6.73 1.42
N ARG A 368 25.01 7.06 2.70
CA ARG A 368 24.17 6.53 3.78
C ARG A 368 22.75 7.07 3.66
N GLN A 369 22.56 8.37 3.51
CA GLN A 369 21.24 8.99 3.33
C GLN A 369 20.54 8.52 2.05
N VAL A 370 21.29 8.34 0.96
CA VAL A 370 20.77 7.75 -0.28
C VAL A 370 20.33 6.31 -0.03
N GLY A 371 21.14 5.54 0.69
CA GLY A 371 20.83 4.17 1.07
C GLY A 371 19.55 4.08 1.91
N ASP A 372 19.44 4.91 2.94
CA ASP A 372 18.26 5.00 3.79
C ASP A 372 17.01 5.39 2.98
N ARG A 373 17.15 6.34 2.05
CA ARG A 373 16.04 6.82 1.23
C ARG A 373 15.60 5.85 0.14
N LEU A 374 16.52 5.06 -0.40
CA LEU A 374 16.27 4.05 -1.43
C LEU A 374 16.12 2.63 -0.88
N PHE A 375 16.23 2.47 0.45
CA PHE A 375 16.18 1.18 1.13
C PHE A 375 17.24 0.18 0.61
N ILE A 376 18.47 0.67 0.41
CA ILE A 376 19.65 -0.14 0.06
C ILE A 376 20.83 0.24 0.96
N SER A 377 21.82 -0.63 1.06
CA SER A 377 23.01 -0.31 1.85
C SER A 377 23.83 0.83 1.23
N ALA A 378 24.54 1.61 2.06
CA ALA A 378 25.50 2.61 1.57
C ALA A 378 26.54 1.98 0.62
N LYS A 379 26.91 0.72 0.86
CA LYS A 379 27.81 -0.06 0.00
C LYS A 379 27.17 -0.38 -1.36
N THR A 380 25.86 -0.61 -1.40
CA THR A 380 25.12 -0.80 -2.66
C THR A 380 25.06 0.51 -3.46
N VAL A 381 24.88 1.65 -2.78
CA VAL A 381 24.98 2.98 -3.41
C VAL A 381 26.37 3.22 -3.99
N GLU A 382 27.42 2.92 -3.23
CA GLU A 382 28.81 2.99 -3.67
C GLU A 382 29.05 2.12 -4.92
N HIS A 383 28.49 0.91 -4.92
CA HIS A 383 28.58 -0.01 -6.06
C HIS A 383 27.88 0.53 -7.32
N HIS A 384 26.69 1.11 -7.18
CA HIS A 384 26.00 1.80 -8.27
C HIS A 384 26.85 2.98 -8.80
N MET A 385 27.41 3.79 -7.92
CA MET A 385 28.28 4.91 -8.31
C MET A 385 29.54 4.44 -9.02
N ALA A 386 30.17 3.34 -8.56
CA ALA A 386 31.33 2.74 -9.22
C ALA A 386 30.98 2.22 -10.62
N ARG A 387 29.83 1.54 -10.79
CA ARG A 387 29.36 1.06 -12.10
C ARG A 387 29.05 2.23 -13.05
N MET A 388 28.38 3.27 -12.58
CA MET A 388 28.11 4.48 -13.38
C MET A 388 29.43 5.15 -13.79
N ARG A 389 30.40 5.27 -12.88
CA ARG A 389 31.73 5.82 -13.18
C ARG A 389 32.42 5.04 -14.29
N GLN A 390 32.43 3.71 -14.20
CA GLN A 390 33.06 2.85 -15.21
C GLN A 390 32.36 2.97 -16.55
N ARG A 391 31.01 2.99 -16.58
CA ARG A 391 30.21 3.05 -17.80
C ARG A 391 30.30 4.42 -18.50
N LEU A 392 30.32 5.50 -17.73
CA LEU A 392 30.42 6.86 -18.24
C LEU A 392 31.88 7.29 -18.53
N GLY A 393 32.86 6.44 -18.19
CA GLY A 393 34.28 6.75 -18.38
C GLY A 393 34.79 7.91 -17.55
N ALA A 394 34.13 8.24 -16.44
CA ALA A 394 34.48 9.37 -15.60
C ALA A 394 35.84 9.15 -14.88
N THR A 395 36.76 10.09 -15.03
CA THR A 395 38.15 9.97 -14.51
C THR A 395 38.22 10.33 -13.03
N SER A 396 37.30 11.19 -12.53
CA SER A 396 37.26 11.62 -11.13
C SER A 396 35.81 11.61 -10.58
N ARG A 397 35.68 11.76 -9.26
CA ARG A 397 34.37 11.92 -8.63
C ARG A 397 33.68 13.22 -9.07
N ALA A 398 34.42 14.29 -9.26
CA ALA A 398 33.89 15.57 -9.71
C ALA A 398 33.38 15.48 -11.16
N ASP A 399 34.11 14.80 -12.03
CA ASP A 399 33.76 14.51 -13.41
C ASP A 399 32.50 13.65 -13.49
N LEU A 400 32.42 12.57 -12.68
CA LEU A 400 31.20 11.76 -12.58
C LEU A 400 29.96 12.59 -12.18
N LEU A 401 30.09 13.43 -11.16
CA LEU A 401 28.98 14.27 -10.70
C LEU A 401 28.56 15.32 -11.74
N ALA A 402 29.49 15.84 -12.53
CA ALA A 402 29.17 16.76 -13.64
C ALA A 402 28.36 16.05 -14.73
N GLN A 403 28.82 14.88 -15.18
CA GLN A 403 28.12 14.08 -16.18
C GLN A 403 26.74 13.60 -15.69
N LEU A 404 26.63 13.20 -14.41
CA LEU A 404 25.33 12.81 -13.82
C LEU A 404 24.36 13.99 -13.73
N ARG A 405 24.83 15.22 -13.45
CA ARG A 405 23.97 16.43 -13.49
C ARG A 405 23.39 16.69 -14.88
N GLU A 406 24.21 16.56 -15.91
CA GLU A 406 23.74 16.70 -17.30
C GLU A 406 22.69 15.65 -17.66
N LEU A 407 22.93 14.37 -17.32
CA LEU A 407 22.00 13.28 -17.61
C LEU A 407 20.69 13.39 -16.86
N VAL A 408 20.71 13.88 -15.62
CA VAL A 408 19.51 14.10 -14.78
C VAL A 408 18.72 15.30 -15.27
N THR A 409 19.37 16.40 -15.70
CA THR A 409 18.72 17.60 -16.23
C THR A 409 18.18 17.42 -17.64
N THR A 410 18.85 16.68 -18.51
CA THR A 410 18.44 16.48 -19.91
C THR A 410 17.21 15.58 -20.05
N ASN A 411 16.98 14.67 -19.10
CA ASN A 411 15.84 13.77 -19.04
C ASN A 411 14.66 14.27 -18.18
N SER A 412 14.69 15.52 -17.69
CA SER A 412 13.50 16.15 -17.10
C SER A 412 12.54 16.57 -18.24
N PRO A 413 11.24 16.18 -18.21
CA PRO A 413 10.28 16.43 -19.29
C PRO A 413 9.84 17.90 -19.43
N GLY A 414 10.77 18.86 -19.23
CA GLY A 414 10.51 20.30 -19.29
C GLY A 414 11.40 21.13 -20.22
N GLY A 415 12.41 20.53 -20.88
CA GLY A 415 13.37 21.25 -21.73
C GLY A 415 13.05 21.18 -23.23
N ARG A 416 11.98 21.88 -23.69
CA ARG A 416 11.84 22.19 -25.11
C ARG A 416 12.86 23.28 -25.48
N SER A 417 13.90 22.96 -26.23
CA SER A 417 14.76 23.91 -26.93
C SER A 417 13.93 24.79 -27.87
N PRO A 418 14.16 26.13 -27.91
CA PRO A 418 13.49 27.01 -28.88
C PRO A 418 13.96 26.69 -30.29
N GLY A 419 13.01 26.30 -31.14
CA GLY A 419 13.23 25.97 -32.53
C GLY A 419 13.87 27.10 -33.32
N ARG A 420 14.95 26.75 -34.00
CA ARG A 420 15.58 27.55 -35.06
C ARG A 420 14.62 27.68 -36.22
N ARG A 421 14.07 28.86 -36.47
CA ARG A 421 13.29 29.20 -37.70
C ARG A 421 14.20 29.03 -38.93
N PRO A 422 13.77 28.40 -40.00
CA PRO A 422 14.43 28.48 -41.29
C PRO A 422 14.15 29.86 -41.92
N ARG A 423 15.21 30.53 -42.38
CA ARG A 423 15.10 31.72 -43.24
C ARG A 423 14.60 31.29 -44.62
N ALA A 424 13.56 31.97 -45.08
CA ALA A 424 13.12 31.92 -46.46
C ALA A 424 14.12 32.65 -47.36
N THR A 425 14.45 32.07 -48.46
CA THR A 425 14.76 32.67 -49.77
C THR A 425 13.94 31.97 -50.79
#